data_5d880fd1d6b3b270a45da825d381b2e4
#
_entry.id   5d880fd1d6b3b270a45da825d381b2e4
#
_cell.length_a   1.000
_cell.length_b   1.000
_cell.length_c   1.000
_cell.angle_alpha   90.00
_cell.angle_beta   90.00
_cell.angle_gamma   90.00
#
_symmetry.space_group_name_H-M   'P 1'
#
loop_
_entity.id
_entity.type
_entity.pdbx_description
1 polymer ?
#
loop_
_entity_poly.entity_id
_entity_poly.type
_entity_poly.pdbx_seq_one_letter_code
_entity_poly.pdbx_strand_id
1 'polypeptide(L)'
;MVTAIVLIKAEIHRIPEVAEAIAQLPAVSEVYSITGDHDLVAIVRVRAHDELADVIPGGLNKVDGVTSTQTHIAFRTYSRHDLESAFSIGLTELSALQAESPGAVLRHRGSR
;
A
#
# COMPACT_ATOMS: atom_id res chain seq x y z
N MET A 1 -2.29 -10.88 -5.73
CA MET A 1 -1.43 -10.20 -4.73
C MET A 1 -2.32 -9.52 -3.69
N VAL A 2 -1.96 -9.68 -2.44
CA VAL A 2 -2.72 -9.09 -1.35
C VAL A 2 -1.93 -7.92 -0.80
N THR A 3 -2.59 -6.79 -0.61
CA THR A 3 -1.97 -5.58 -0.09
C THR A 3 -2.55 -5.26 1.28
N ALA A 4 -1.67 -5.01 2.23
CA ALA A 4 -2.08 -4.55 3.56
C ALA A 4 -1.45 -3.19 3.83
N ILE A 5 -2.21 -2.35 4.47
CA ILE A 5 -1.77 -1.03 4.89
C ILE A 5 -1.67 -1.08 6.40
N VAL A 6 -0.48 -0.91 6.93
CA VAL A 6 -0.23 -1.06 8.36
C VAL A 6 0.12 0.29 8.94
N LEU A 7 -0.72 0.76 9.83
CA LEU A 7 -0.47 2.00 10.57
C LEU A 7 0.30 1.65 11.84
N ILE A 8 1.36 2.38 12.12
CA ILE A 8 2.31 2.00 13.13
C ILE A 8 2.55 3.15 14.08
N LYS A 9 2.52 2.85 15.38
CA LYS A 9 3.01 3.77 16.39
C LYS A 9 4.37 3.26 16.86
N ALA A 10 5.31 4.17 17.01
CA ALA A 10 6.66 3.85 17.41
C ALA A 10 7.10 4.78 18.51
N GLU A 11 8.12 4.35 19.24
CA GLU A 11 8.73 5.23 20.23
C GLU A 11 9.27 6.46 19.53
N ILE A 12 8.96 7.62 20.09
CA ILE A 12 9.25 8.89 19.43
C ILE A 12 10.71 9.02 19.05
N HIS A 13 11.58 8.62 19.94
CA HIS A 13 13.02 8.78 19.70
C HIS A 13 13.57 7.75 18.73
N ARG A 14 12.77 6.79 18.31
CA ARG A 14 13.23 5.70 17.47
C ARG A 14 12.53 5.61 16.15
N ILE A 15 11.75 6.62 15.79
CA ILE A 15 10.96 6.56 14.57
C ILE A 15 11.83 6.28 13.33
N PRO A 16 12.95 6.97 13.12
CA PRO A 16 13.75 6.66 11.92
C PRO A 16 14.31 5.23 11.93
N GLU A 17 14.77 4.77 13.08
CA GLU A 17 15.31 3.42 13.17
C GLU A 17 14.25 2.37 12.93
N VAL A 18 13.05 2.60 13.47
CA VAL A 18 11.93 1.69 13.26
C VAL A 18 11.55 1.66 11.79
N ALA A 19 11.48 2.83 11.17
CA ALA A 19 11.11 2.91 9.76
C ALA A 19 12.09 2.15 8.88
N GLU A 20 13.38 2.30 9.16
CA GLU A 20 14.41 1.62 8.39
C GLU A 20 14.33 0.11 8.59
N ALA A 21 14.13 -0.32 9.83
CA ALA A 21 14.04 -1.75 10.10
C ALA A 21 12.84 -2.37 9.41
N ILE A 22 11.71 -1.68 9.42
CA ILE A 22 10.51 -2.19 8.77
C ILE A 22 10.70 -2.23 7.25
N ALA A 23 11.33 -1.21 6.70
CA ALA A 23 11.54 -1.14 5.26
C ALA A 23 12.39 -2.30 4.74
N GLN A 24 13.16 -2.93 5.60
CA GLN A 24 14.02 -4.04 5.18
C GLN A 24 13.32 -5.39 5.23
N LEU A 25 12.12 -5.47 5.76
CA LEU A 25 11.38 -6.72 5.78
C LEU A 25 10.96 -7.09 4.36
N PRO A 26 11.09 -8.37 3.99
CA PRO A 26 10.94 -8.75 2.58
C PRO A 26 9.62 -8.38 1.93
N ALA A 27 8.53 -8.45 2.65
CA ALA A 27 7.21 -8.21 2.06
C ALA A 27 6.81 -6.74 2.13
N VAL A 28 7.62 -5.88 2.74
CA VAL A 28 7.30 -4.47 2.86
C VAL A 28 7.77 -3.76 1.60
N SER A 29 6.83 -3.12 0.91
CA SER A 29 7.16 -2.40 -0.33
C SER A 29 7.70 -1.02 -0.04
N GLU A 30 7.07 -0.32 0.90
CA GLU A 30 7.51 1.03 1.26
C GLU A 30 6.99 1.38 2.63
N VAL A 31 7.66 2.34 3.26
CA VAL A 31 7.28 2.85 4.56
C VAL A 31 7.30 4.37 4.47
N TYR A 32 6.27 5.00 4.99
CA TYR A 32 6.15 6.45 5.02
C TYR A 32 6.07 6.95 6.45
N SER A 33 6.72 8.06 6.72
CA SER A 33 6.49 8.84 7.92
C SER A 33 5.23 9.66 7.71
N ILE A 34 4.33 9.65 8.67
CA ILE A 34 3.04 10.33 8.47
C ILE A 34 2.71 11.20 9.68
N THR A 35 1.75 12.09 9.48
CA THR A 35 1.19 12.90 10.56
C THR A 35 -0.07 12.23 11.07
N GLY A 36 -0.53 12.65 12.24
CA GLY A 36 -1.77 12.16 12.81
C GLY A 36 -1.52 11.23 13.98
N ASP A 37 -2.45 10.33 14.20
CA ASP A 37 -2.41 9.46 15.37
C ASP A 37 -1.32 8.40 15.30
N HIS A 38 -0.86 8.08 14.11
CA HIS A 38 0.19 7.09 13.91
C HIS A 38 1.43 7.78 13.36
N ASP A 39 2.56 7.13 13.52
CA ASP A 39 3.86 7.71 13.15
C ASP A 39 4.31 7.25 11.78
N LEU A 40 3.99 6.02 11.42
CA LEU A 40 4.45 5.43 10.17
C LEU A 40 3.31 4.67 9.53
N VAL A 41 3.40 4.50 8.21
CA VAL A 41 2.53 3.59 7.48
C VAL A 41 3.42 2.73 6.60
N ALA A 42 3.19 1.42 6.64
CA ALA A 42 3.90 0.46 5.81
C ALA A 42 2.94 -0.17 4.82
N ILE A 43 3.39 -0.30 3.60
CA ILE A 43 2.63 -0.99 2.57
C ILE A 43 3.25 -2.38 2.42
N VAL A 44 2.44 -3.39 2.69
CA VAL A 44 2.88 -4.79 2.68
C VAL A 44 2.18 -5.49 1.54
N ARG A 45 2.94 -6.21 0.72
CA ARG A 45 2.37 -6.95 -0.40
C ARG A 45 2.84 -8.40 -0.35
N VAL A 46 1.88 -9.31 -0.35
CA VAL A 46 2.15 -10.74 -0.30
C VAL A 46 1.32 -11.44 -1.36
N ARG A 47 1.66 -12.67 -1.65
CA ARG A 47 0.93 -13.42 -2.67
C ARG A 47 -0.36 -13.99 -2.15
N ALA A 48 -0.37 -14.44 -0.91
CA ALA A 48 -1.52 -15.09 -0.32
C ALA A 48 -1.82 -14.44 1.02
N HIS A 49 -3.09 -14.43 1.37
CA HIS A 49 -3.56 -13.76 2.58
C HIS A 49 -2.91 -14.30 3.84
N ASP A 50 -2.68 -15.62 3.90
CA ASP A 50 -2.11 -16.21 5.10
C ASP A 50 -0.65 -15.84 5.32
N GLU A 51 0.04 -15.37 4.30
CA GLU A 51 1.41 -14.89 4.49
C GLU A 51 1.47 -13.65 5.37
N LEU A 52 0.36 -12.94 5.50
CA LEU A 52 0.32 -11.76 6.36
C LEU A 52 0.61 -12.12 7.82
N ALA A 53 0.27 -13.33 8.24
CA ALA A 53 0.54 -13.75 9.61
C ALA A 53 2.04 -13.83 9.89
N ASP A 54 2.82 -14.18 8.89
CA ASP A 54 4.28 -14.22 9.05
C ASP A 54 4.88 -12.83 9.01
N VAL A 55 4.35 -11.96 8.16
CA VAL A 55 4.94 -10.65 7.95
C VAL A 55 4.58 -9.69 9.08
N ILE A 56 3.33 -9.66 9.48
CA ILE A 56 2.88 -8.63 10.41
C ILE A 56 3.10 -9.06 11.86
N PRO A 57 2.39 -10.06 12.40
CA PRO A 57 2.69 -10.43 13.79
C PRO A 57 4.04 -11.13 13.92
N GLY A 58 4.48 -11.84 12.90
CA GLY A 58 5.74 -12.57 12.96
C GLY A 58 6.97 -11.73 12.68
N GLY A 59 6.80 -10.57 12.07
CA GLY A 59 7.92 -9.71 11.70
C GLY A 59 7.74 -8.28 12.12
N LEU A 60 6.83 -7.57 11.48
CA LEU A 60 6.69 -6.14 11.68
C LEU A 60 6.39 -5.77 13.13
N ASN A 61 5.48 -6.48 13.77
CA ASN A 61 5.13 -6.20 15.15
C ASN A 61 6.26 -6.49 16.11
N LYS A 62 7.26 -7.23 15.69
CA LYS A 62 8.40 -7.57 16.54
C LYS A 62 9.57 -6.61 16.38
N VAL A 63 9.47 -5.63 15.54
CA VAL A 63 10.52 -4.66 15.36
C VAL A 63 10.64 -3.84 16.65
N ASP A 64 11.87 -3.73 17.15
CA ASP A 64 12.12 -2.99 18.38
C ASP A 64 11.75 -1.54 18.19
N GLY A 65 10.96 -1.01 19.10
CA GLY A 65 10.48 0.36 19.03
C GLY A 65 9.05 0.49 18.52
N VAL A 66 8.49 -0.56 17.97
CA VAL A 66 7.08 -0.56 17.55
C VAL A 66 6.23 -0.73 18.81
N THR A 67 5.33 0.21 19.05
CA THR A 67 4.48 0.14 20.24
C THR A 67 3.08 -0.39 19.94
N SER A 68 2.57 -0.12 18.75
CA SER A 68 1.28 -0.70 18.34
C SER A 68 1.14 -0.60 16.83
N THR A 69 0.29 -1.46 16.28
CA THR A 69 0.02 -1.45 14.86
C THR A 69 -1.47 -1.65 14.61
N GLN A 70 -1.91 -1.16 13.48
CA GLN A 70 -3.29 -1.34 13.03
C GLN A 70 -3.23 -1.69 11.56
N THR A 71 -3.73 -2.88 11.21
CA THR A 71 -3.61 -3.40 9.87
C THR A 71 -4.93 -3.31 9.14
N HIS A 72 -4.88 -2.81 7.91
CA HIS A 72 -6.04 -2.77 7.02
C HIS A 72 -5.71 -3.57 5.78
N ILE A 73 -6.58 -4.48 5.41
CA ILE A 73 -6.41 -5.25 4.18
C ILE A 73 -7.11 -4.49 3.07
N ALA A 74 -6.38 -4.20 1.99
CA ALA A 74 -6.96 -3.51 0.86
C ALA A 74 -7.77 -4.51 0.02
N PHE A 75 -9.02 -4.17 -0.25
CA PHE A 75 -9.85 -5.02 -1.09
C PHE A 75 -9.53 -4.83 -2.56
N ARG A 76 -9.26 -3.58 -2.95
CA ARG A 76 -9.18 -3.28 -4.38
C ARG A 76 -8.31 -2.03 -4.57
N THR A 77 -7.55 -2.04 -5.64
CA THR A 77 -6.71 -0.90 -5.99
C THR A 77 -7.38 -0.12 -7.11
N TYR A 78 -7.45 1.19 -6.95
CA TYR A 78 -7.92 2.08 -7.99
C TYR A 78 -6.77 3.04 -8.29
N SER A 79 -6.26 2.99 -9.50
CA SER A 79 -5.16 3.86 -9.88
C SER A 79 -5.29 4.19 -11.35
N ARG A 80 -4.61 5.25 -11.75
CA ARG A 80 -4.60 5.64 -13.16
C ARG A 80 -4.00 4.52 -14.00
N HIS A 81 -2.93 3.93 -13.53
CA HIS A 81 -2.26 2.87 -14.27
C HIS A 81 -3.17 1.67 -14.47
N ASP A 82 -3.83 1.24 -13.40
CA ASP A 82 -4.70 0.07 -13.47
C ASP A 82 -5.89 0.32 -14.39
N LEU A 83 -6.48 1.51 -14.30
CA LEU A 83 -7.62 1.83 -15.13
C LEU A 83 -7.23 1.92 -16.59
N GLU A 84 -6.09 2.50 -16.87
CA GLU A 84 -5.62 2.61 -18.25
C GLU A 84 -5.30 1.25 -18.82
N SER A 85 -4.74 0.37 -18.02
CA SER A 85 -4.45 -0.98 -18.48
C SER A 85 -5.73 -1.73 -18.80
N ALA A 86 -6.74 -1.60 -17.96
CA ALA A 86 -8.02 -2.25 -18.21
C ALA A 86 -8.66 -1.71 -19.47
N PHE A 87 -8.62 -0.40 -19.66
CA PHE A 87 -9.15 0.19 -20.87
C PHE A 87 -8.37 -0.27 -22.10
N SER A 88 -7.07 -0.36 -21.99
CA SER A 88 -6.26 -0.80 -23.13
C SER A 88 -6.64 -2.19 -23.57
N ILE A 89 -6.89 -3.08 -22.64
CA ILE A 89 -7.32 -4.42 -22.98
C ILE A 89 -8.63 -4.39 -23.71
N GLY A 90 -9.58 -3.60 -23.23
CA GLY A 90 -10.85 -3.46 -23.90
C GLY A 90 -10.73 -2.77 -25.23
N LEU A 91 -9.86 -1.76 -25.31
CA LEU A 91 -9.72 -0.99 -26.52
C LEU A 91 -9.03 -1.75 -27.63
N THR A 92 -8.26 -2.74 -27.28
CA THR A 92 -7.65 -3.58 -28.30
C THR A 92 -8.73 -4.14 -29.22
N GLU A 93 -9.88 -4.36 -28.68
CA GLU A 93 -10.97 -4.90 -29.48
C GLU A 93 -11.90 -3.84 -29.97
N LEU A 94 -12.06 -2.79 -29.22
CA LEU A 94 -12.99 -1.75 -29.58
C LEU A 94 -12.40 -0.70 -30.47
N SER A 95 -11.12 -0.75 -30.65
CA SER A 95 -10.38 0.24 -31.40
C SER A 95 -10.08 1.45 -30.54
N ALA A 96 -9.41 2.37 -31.09
CA ALA A 96 -8.76 3.43 -30.33
C ALA A 96 -9.64 4.63 -30.03
N LEU A 97 -10.87 4.55 -30.36
CA LEU A 97 -11.69 5.76 -30.31
C LEU A 97 -11.84 6.35 -28.92
N GLN A 98 -11.49 5.61 -27.90
CA GLN A 98 -11.77 6.10 -26.58
C GLN A 98 -10.57 6.42 -25.78
N ALA A 99 -9.50 6.70 -26.43
CA ALA A 99 -8.26 6.92 -25.71
C ALA A 99 -8.38 8.00 -24.66
N GLU A 100 -9.20 9.00 -24.87
CA GLU A 100 -9.24 10.11 -23.93
C GLU A 100 -10.20 9.89 -22.78
N SER A 101 -11.11 8.99 -22.90
CA SER A 101 -12.08 8.76 -21.85
C SER A 101 -11.48 8.35 -20.52
N PRO A 102 -10.48 7.48 -20.52
CA PRO A 102 -9.88 7.11 -19.23
C PRO A 102 -9.35 8.29 -18.46
N GLY A 103 -8.75 9.24 -19.17
CA GLY A 103 -8.21 10.39 -18.50
C GLY A 103 -9.28 11.21 -17.79
N ALA A 104 -10.42 11.35 -18.40
CA ALA A 104 -11.49 12.10 -17.79
C ALA A 104 -11.99 11.44 -16.52
N VAL A 105 -12.14 10.14 -16.55
CA VAL A 105 -12.59 9.41 -15.38
C VAL A 105 -11.59 9.53 -14.24
N LEU A 106 -10.34 9.37 -14.56
CA LEU A 106 -9.30 9.41 -13.54
C LEU A 106 -9.16 10.79 -12.94
N ARG A 107 -9.32 11.82 -13.75
CA ARG A 107 -9.22 13.16 -13.26
C ARG A 107 -10.28 13.45 -12.21
N HIS A 108 -11.46 12.92 -12.43
CA HIS A 108 -12.53 13.10 -11.49
C HIS A 108 -12.20 12.48 -10.16
N ARG A 109 -11.57 11.33 -10.18
CA ARG A 109 -11.21 10.69 -8.96
C ARG A 109 -10.00 11.26 -8.31
N GLY A 110 -9.05 11.68 -9.10
CA GLY A 110 -7.79 12.14 -8.58
C GLY A 110 -7.90 13.39 -7.74
N SER A 111 -9.05 13.99 -7.72
CA SER A 111 -9.22 15.22 -6.96
C SER A 111 -9.24 14.97 -5.46
N ARG A 112 -9.29 13.77 -5.00
CA ARG A 112 -9.30 13.54 -3.58
C ARG A 112 -8.10 14.01 -2.88
#